data_f487ecf5a45a917cdaff5750eac11212
#
_entry.id   f487ecf5a45a917cdaff5750eac11212
#
_cell.length_a   1.000
_cell.length_b   1.000
_cell.length_c   1.000
_cell.angle_alpha   90.00
_cell.angle_beta   90.00
_cell.angle_gamma   90.00
#
_symmetry.space_group_name_H-M   'P 1'
#
loop_
_entity.id
_entity.type
_entity.pdbx_description
1 polymer ?
#
loop_
_entity_poly.entity_id
_entity_poly.type
_entity_poly.pdbx_seq_one_letter_code
_entity_poly.pdbx_strand_id
1 'polypeptide(L)'
;MNFEQVKLEYDFYDLEPYIDTLTMETHYGKHHASYTKNFNEAVEKAGLSNKSVEEILSTLSLVSDQALRDSLQNNGGGYYNHNLYFSVMSPKKGTKPSLALEEAINRDFGSMENLVEILQNLALGQFGSGWAFLSSDKEGKLYATKSANQNNPFMEDGHNTPILAIDVWEHAYYLQYKNLRGDYVKNFFKVLDWEKVSKNYEHCK
;
A
#
# COMPACT_ATOMS: atom_id res chain seq x y z
N MET A 1 21.02 7.08 4.17
CA MET A 1 19.68 7.66 4.52
C MET A 1 18.95 6.55 5.28
N ASN A 2 18.29 6.85 6.40
CA ASN A 2 17.46 5.86 7.06
C ASN A 2 16.02 6.05 6.59
N PHE A 3 15.37 4.95 6.24
CA PHE A 3 13.94 4.93 5.95
C PHE A 3 13.15 4.96 7.26
N GLU A 4 12.10 5.76 7.30
CA GLU A 4 11.25 5.93 8.49
C GLU A 4 9.81 5.57 8.17
N GLN A 5 9.07 5.08 9.19
CA GLN A 5 7.64 4.88 9.05
C GLN A 5 6.95 6.21 8.75
N VAL A 6 5.92 6.16 7.89
CA VAL A 6 5.05 7.33 7.68
C VAL A 6 4.49 7.79 9.03
N LYS A 7 4.57 9.08 9.30
CA LYS A 7 3.96 9.65 10.51
C LYS A 7 2.45 9.69 10.34
N LEU A 8 1.72 9.08 11.26
CA LEU A 8 0.27 9.14 11.27
C LEU A 8 -0.21 10.55 11.64
N GLU A 9 -1.23 11.03 10.93
CA GLU A 9 -1.92 12.28 11.21
C GLU A 9 -3.20 12.08 12.04
N TYR A 10 -3.35 10.89 12.64
CA TYR A 10 -4.50 10.46 13.44
C TYR A 10 -4.03 9.48 14.53
N ASP A 11 -4.81 9.38 15.60
CA ASP A 11 -4.56 8.43 16.67
C ASP A 11 -5.09 7.04 16.32
N PHE A 12 -4.59 5.99 16.99
CA PHE A 12 -4.96 4.60 16.67
C PHE A 12 -6.45 4.30 16.83
N TYR A 13 -7.17 5.02 17.69
CA TYR A 13 -8.62 4.86 17.89
C TYR A 13 -9.47 5.66 16.90
N ASP A 14 -8.91 6.55 16.12
CA ASP A 14 -9.67 7.46 15.26
C ASP A 14 -10.32 6.75 14.06
N LEU A 15 -9.84 5.55 13.71
CA LEU A 15 -10.40 4.77 12.62
C LEU A 15 -11.54 3.84 13.05
N GLU A 16 -11.87 3.81 14.34
CA GLU A 16 -13.01 3.03 14.83
C GLU A 16 -14.36 3.59 14.30
N PRO A 17 -15.34 2.73 14.09
CA PRO A 17 -15.38 1.29 14.35
C PRO A 17 -14.85 0.43 13.19
N TYR A 18 -14.23 1.01 12.18
CA TYR A 18 -13.85 0.33 10.93
C TYR A 18 -12.53 -0.42 11.02
N ILE A 19 -11.56 0.11 11.76
CA ILE A 19 -10.31 -0.55 12.13
C ILE A 19 -10.09 -0.26 13.62
N ASP A 20 -10.02 -1.31 14.44
CA ASP A 20 -9.93 -1.14 15.89
C ASP A 20 -8.51 -0.74 16.36
N THR A 21 -8.46 -0.15 17.54
CA THR A 21 -7.22 0.31 18.17
C THR A 21 -6.18 -0.79 18.27
N LEU A 22 -6.58 -2.01 18.67
CA LEU A 22 -5.65 -3.13 18.82
C LEU A 22 -5.00 -3.55 17.48
N THR A 23 -5.79 -3.55 16.41
CA THR A 23 -5.28 -3.77 15.04
C THR A 23 -4.28 -2.69 14.67
N MET A 24 -4.58 -1.42 14.92
CA MET A 24 -3.67 -0.31 14.60
C MET A 24 -2.37 -0.37 15.40
N GLU A 25 -2.43 -0.61 16.71
CA GLU A 25 -1.25 -0.77 17.57
C GLU A 25 -0.35 -1.92 17.10
N THR A 26 -0.95 -3.04 16.70
CA THR A 26 -0.21 -4.22 16.24
C THR A 26 0.33 -4.01 14.83
N HIS A 27 -0.50 -3.56 13.92
CA HIS A 27 -0.18 -3.46 12.50
C HIS A 27 0.86 -2.36 12.24
N TYR A 28 0.63 -1.14 12.74
CA TYR A 28 1.58 -0.05 12.60
C TYR A 28 2.77 -0.18 13.56
N GLY A 29 2.50 -0.44 14.84
CA GLY A 29 3.52 -0.40 15.90
C GLY A 29 4.43 -1.63 15.93
N LYS A 30 4.04 -2.78 15.33
CA LYS A 30 4.84 -4.01 15.32
C LYS A 30 5.20 -4.45 13.89
N HIS A 31 4.22 -4.75 13.04
CA HIS A 31 4.50 -5.26 11.70
C HIS A 31 5.23 -4.23 10.83
N HIS A 32 4.69 -3.03 10.68
CA HIS A 32 5.32 -1.96 9.89
C HIS A 32 6.68 -1.55 10.47
N ALA A 33 6.79 -1.41 11.79
CA ALA A 33 8.06 -1.11 12.46
C ALA A 33 9.13 -2.18 12.18
N SER A 34 8.74 -3.47 12.18
CA SER A 34 9.65 -4.57 11.87
C SER A 34 10.13 -4.54 10.42
N TYR A 35 9.21 -4.33 9.45
CA TYR A 35 9.60 -4.17 8.05
C TYR A 35 10.54 -2.99 7.84
N THR A 36 10.27 -1.85 8.47
CA THR A 36 11.12 -0.66 8.39
C THR A 36 12.53 -0.93 8.91
N LYS A 37 12.65 -1.55 10.08
CA LYS A 37 13.94 -1.92 10.67
C LYS A 37 14.72 -2.87 9.76
N ASN A 38 14.10 -3.98 9.37
CA ASN A 38 14.75 -5.02 8.57
C ASN A 38 15.13 -4.50 7.18
N PHE A 39 14.32 -3.62 6.58
CA PHE A 39 14.65 -2.99 5.31
C PHE A 39 15.90 -2.10 5.43
N ASN A 40 16.01 -1.26 6.46
CA ASN A 40 17.21 -0.46 6.70
C ASN A 40 18.45 -1.33 6.84
N GLU A 41 18.39 -2.44 7.58
CA GLU A 41 19.49 -3.37 7.72
C GLU A 41 19.89 -4.02 6.38
N ALA A 42 18.92 -4.39 5.54
CA ALA A 42 19.18 -4.96 4.23
C ALA A 42 19.79 -3.93 3.27
N VAL A 43 19.30 -2.69 3.29
CA VAL A 43 19.82 -1.57 2.48
C VAL A 43 21.29 -1.24 2.84
N GLU A 44 21.61 -1.22 4.15
CA GLU A 44 22.98 -1.01 4.61
C GLU A 44 23.92 -2.13 4.13
N LYS A 45 23.50 -3.39 4.31
CA LYS A 45 24.27 -4.57 3.83
C LYS A 45 24.47 -4.57 2.32
N ALA A 46 23.49 -4.08 1.57
CA ALA A 46 23.56 -3.98 0.11
C ALA A 46 24.36 -2.77 -0.39
N GLY A 47 24.75 -1.82 0.47
CA GLY A 47 25.40 -0.57 0.08
C GLY A 47 24.49 0.37 -0.71
N LEU A 48 23.16 0.29 -0.52
CA LEU A 48 22.15 1.04 -1.28
C LEU A 48 21.59 2.25 -0.53
N SER A 49 22.25 2.73 0.52
CA SER A 49 21.77 3.82 1.39
C SER A 49 21.56 5.18 0.69
N ASN A 50 22.01 5.32 -0.54
CA ASN A 50 21.85 6.51 -1.38
C ASN A 50 20.69 6.40 -2.40
N LYS A 51 19.98 5.26 -2.42
CA LYS A 51 18.87 4.98 -3.32
C LYS A 51 17.53 5.22 -2.65
N SER A 52 16.50 5.60 -3.42
CA SER A 52 15.12 5.60 -2.95
C SER A 52 14.58 4.17 -2.86
N VAL A 53 13.47 3.98 -2.13
CA VAL A 53 12.83 2.66 -2.03
C VAL A 53 12.33 2.19 -3.39
N GLU A 54 11.78 3.10 -4.20
CA GLU A 54 11.29 2.83 -5.55
C GLU A 54 12.42 2.35 -6.47
N GLU A 55 13.58 3.03 -6.44
CA GLU A 55 14.77 2.61 -7.19
C GLU A 55 15.24 1.22 -6.76
N ILE A 56 15.27 0.93 -5.45
CA ILE A 56 15.69 -0.37 -4.92
C ILE A 56 14.73 -1.46 -5.41
N LEU A 57 13.41 -1.25 -5.24
CA LEU A 57 12.41 -2.24 -5.61
C LEU A 57 12.32 -2.49 -7.12
N SER A 58 12.55 -1.45 -7.94
CA SER A 58 12.56 -1.58 -9.41
C SER A 58 13.84 -2.24 -9.96
N THR A 59 14.89 -2.34 -9.16
CA THR A 59 16.20 -2.85 -9.61
C THR A 59 16.71 -4.05 -8.81
N LEU A 60 15.83 -4.79 -8.16
CA LEU A 60 16.18 -5.98 -7.37
C LEU A 60 16.98 -7.03 -8.15
N SER A 61 16.73 -7.18 -9.45
CA SER A 61 17.45 -8.10 -10.33
C SER A 61 18.95 -7.81 -10.42
N LEU A 62 19.40 -6.59 -10.10
CA LEU A 62 20.80 -6.21 -10.08
C LEU A 62 21.55 -6.66 -8.81
N VAL A 63 20.83 -7.10 -7.78
CA VAL A 63 21.41 -7.63 -6.55
C VAL A 63 21.73 -9.11 -6.76
N SER A 64 23.01 -9.45 -6.85
CA SER A 64 23.48 -10.82 -7.16
C SER A 64 23.27 -11.80 -6.00
N ASP A 65 23.43 -11.35 -4.75
CA ASP A 65 23.17 -12.17 -3.57
C ASP A 65 21.68 -12.43 -3.42
N GLN A 66 21.26 -13.71 -3.57
CA GLN A 66 19.86 -14.10 -3.53
C GLN A 66 19.21 -13.81 -2.17
N ALA A 67 19.90 -14.13 -1.07
CA ALA A 67 19.34 -13.94 0.27
C ALA A 67 19.14 -12.44 0.59
N LEU A 68 20.08 -11.61 0.15
CA LEU A 68 19.98 -10.16 0.29
C LEU A 68 18.87 -9.58 -0.61
N ARG A 69 18.77 -10.06 -1.84
CA ARG A 69 17.68 -9.68 -2.76
C ARG A 69 16.31 -10.04 -2.18
N ASP A 70 16.14 -11.26 -1.66
CA ASP A 70 14.88 -11.68 -1.03
C ASP A 70 14.56 -10.82 0.22
N SER A 71 15.58 -10.46 0.99
CA SER A 71 15.40 -9.56 2.14
C SER A 71 14.96 -8.16 1.71
N LEU A 72 15.59 -7.58 0.68
CA LEU A 72 15.20 -6.28 0.12
C LEU A 72 13.78 -6.33 -0.46
N GLN A 73 13.42 -7.39 -1.20
CA GLN A 73 12.10 -7.58 -1.76
C GLN A 73 11.03 -7.65 -0.67
N ASN A 74 11.21 -8.54 0.31
CA ASN A 74 10.20 -8.78 1.34
C ASN A 74 10.09 -7.61 2.32
N ASN A 75 11.21 -7.09 2.81
CA ASN A 75 11.17 -6.02 3.81
C ASN A 75 11.00 -4.65 3.17
N GLY A 76 11.57 -4.40 1.99
CA GLY A 76 11.39 -3.16 1.24
C GLY A 76 9.97 -3.04 0.69
N GLY A 77 9.43 -4.13 0.13
CA GLY A 77 8.03 -4.18 -0.25
C GLY A 77 7.10 -3.97 0.94
N GLY A 78 7.37 -4.67 2.06
CA GLY A 78 6.61 -4.49 3.30
C GLY A 78 6.68 -3.06 3.82
N TYR A 79 7.86 -2.45 3.85
CA TYR A 79 8.03 -1.05 4.22
C TYR A 79 7.21 -0.10 3.34
N TYR A 80 7.35 -0.21 2.01
CA TYR A 80 6.66 0.67 1.06
C TYR A 80 5.14 0.51 1.13
N ASN A 81 4.67 -0.74 1.07
CA ASN A 81 3.24 -1.06 1.04
C ASN A 81 2.53 -0.55 2.30
N HIS A 82 3.12 -0.74 3.48
CA HIS A 82 2.56 -0.26 4.74
C HIS A 82 2.61 1.28 4.85
N ASN A 83 3.70 1.93 4.41
CA ASN A 83 3.74 3.39 4.36
C ASN A 83 2.59 3.94 3.51
N LEU A 84 2.37 3.38 2.32
CA LEU A 84 1.27 3.79 1.45
C LEU A 84 -0.10 3.52 2.10
N TYR A 85 -0.31 2.30 2.62
CA TYR A 85 -1.56 1.90 3.28
C TYR A 85 -1.94 2.86 4.41
N PHE A 86 -1.01 3.14 5.33
CA PHE A 86 -1.29 4.03 6.46
C PHE A 86 -1.41 5.49 6.04
N SER A 87 -0.69 5.93 4.99
CA SER A 87 -0.75 7.31 4.51
C SER A 87 -2.07 7.69 3.85
N VAL A 88 -2.79 6.73 3.27
CA VAL A 88 -4.06 6.99 2.56
C VAL A 88 -5.30 6.85 3.44
N MET A 89 -5.14 6.53 4.72
CA MET A 89 -6.24 6.47 5.68
C MET A 89 -6.40 7.78 6.46
N SER A 90 -7.63 8.07 6.86
CA SER A 90 -7.94 9.14 7.81
C SER A 90 -9.32 8.92 8.46
N PRO A 91 -9.60 9.56 9.62
CA PRO A 91 -10.93 9.59 10.22
C PRO A 91 -11.91 10.50 9.46
N LYS A 92 -11.43 11.28 8.50
CA LYS A 92 -12.23 12.22 7.71
C LYS A 92 -13.20 11.45 6.82
N LYS A 93 -14.48 11.74 6.94
CA LYS A 93 -15.53 11.06 6.17
C LYS A 93 -15.90 11.84 4.92
N GLY A 94 -16.28 11.11 3.87
CA GLY A 94 -16.84 11.69 2.66
C GLY A 94 -15.81 12.47 1.82
N THR A 95 -14.52 12.15 1.95
CA THR A 95 -13.47 12.70 1.07
C THR A 95 -13.74 12.31 -0.38
N LYS A 96 -13.35 13.19 -1.30
CA LYS A 96 -13.54 12.98 -2.74
C LYS A 96 -12.20 13.07 -3.46
N PRO A 97 -12.04 12.41 -4.60
CA PRO A 97 -10.87 12.60 -5.44
C PRO A 97 -10.83 14.03 -6.00
N SER A 98 -9.63 14.51 -6.34
CA SER A 98 -9.46 15.71 -7.14
C SER A 98 -10.08 15.51 -8.52
N LEU A 99 -10.40 16.61 -9.22
CA LEU A 99 -10.93 16.54 -10.58
C LEU A 99 -10.04 15.72 -11.52
N ALA A 100 -8.71 15.88 -11.40
CA ALA A 100 -7.76 15.17 -12.22
C ALA A 100 -7.77 13.64 -11.98
N LEU A 101 -7.91 13.20 -10.73
CA LEU A 101 -8.04 11.78 -10.40
C LEU A 101 -9.42 11.24 -10.79
N GLU A 102 -10.49 12.01 -10.58
CA GLU A 102 -11.86 11.63 -10.99
C GLU A 102 -11.97 11.43 -12.50
N GLU A 103 -11.40 12.35 -13.29
CA GLU A 103 -11.34 12.22 -14.76
C GLU A 103 -10.57 10.97 -15.19
N ALA A 104 -9.43 10.68 -14.54
CA ALA A 104 -8.65 9.47 -14.82
C ALA A 104 -9.42 8.19 -14.44
N ILE A 105 -10.11 8.18 -13.30
CA ILE A 105 -10.95 7.06 -12.89
C ILE A 105 -12.08 6.83 -13.89
N ASN A 106 -12.77 7.89 -14.32
CA ASN A 106 -13.86 7.78 -15.29
C ASN A 106 -13.36 7.32 -16.67
N ARG A 107 -12.18 7.77 -17.09
CA ARG A 107 -11.55 7.36 -18.36
C ARG A 107 -11.18 5.88 -18.34
N ASP A 108 -10.55 5.39 -17.24
CA ASP A 108 -9.90 4.08 -17.22
C ASP A 108 -10.81 2.97 -16.65
N PHE A 109 -11.79 3.33 -15.80
CA PHE A 109 -12.69 2.38 -15.12
C PHE A 109 -14.19 2.68 -15.35
N GLY A 110 -14.52 3.78 -16.00
CA GLY A 110 -15.90 4.18 -16.29
C GLY A 110 -16.61 4.91 -15.15
N SER A 111 -16.37 4.56 -13.89
CA SER A 111 -16.89 5.27 -12.71
C SER A 111 -16.10 4.95 -11.44
N MET A 112 -16.32 5.74 -10.40
CA MET A 112 -15.78 5.49 -9.06
C MET A 112 -16.31 4.18 -8.47
N GLU A 113 -17.59 3.88 -8.67
CA GLU A 113 -18.22 2.66 -8.19
C GLU A 113 -17.59 1.43 -8.81
N ASN A 114 -17.33 1.45 -10.11
CA ASN A 114 -16.64 0.36 -10.83
C ASN A 114 -15.21 0.18 -10.30
N LEU A 115 -14.46 1.26 -10.09
CA LEU A 115 -13.11 1.17 -9.53
C LEU A 115 -13.14 0.51 -8.14
N VAL A 116 -14.06 0.95 -7.25
CA VAL A 116 -14.19 0.38 -5.91
C VAL A 116 -14.54 -1.10 -5.98
N GLU A 117 -15.46 -1.50 -6.85
CA GLU A 117 -15.81 -2.92 -7.07
C GLU A 117 -14.62 -3.73 -7.58
N ILE A 118 -13.87 -3.22 -8.55
CA ILE A 118 -12.66 -3.88 -9.07
C ILE A 118 -11.63 -4.07 -7.95
N LEU A 119 -11.34 -3.03 -7.16
CA LEU A 119 -10.38 -3.11 -6.06
C LEU A 119 -10.83 -4.10 -4.98
N GLN A 120 -12.13 -4.11 -4.63
CA GLN A 120 -12.68 -5.09 -3.71
C GLN A 120 -12.51 -6.53 -4.24
N ASN A 121 -12.84 -6.75 -5.51
CA ASN A 121 -12.71 -8.07 -6.13
C ASN A 121 -11.23 -8.53 -6.20
N LEU A 122 -10.28 -7.63 -6.48
CA LEU A 122 -8.85 -7.93 -6.44
C LEU A 122 -8.39 -8.30 -5.02
N ALA A 123 -8.78 -7.52 -4.02
CA ALA A 123 -8.47 -7.76 -2.61
C ALA A 123 -9.03 -9.10 -2.11
N LEU A 124 -10.28 -9.40 -2.43
CA LEU A 124 -10.93 -10.68 -2.06
C LEU A 124 -10.36 -11.86 -2.84
N GLY A 125 -10.03 -11.64 -4.12
CA GLY A 125 -9.46 -12.67 -4.99
C GLY A 125 -7.97 -12.93 -4.77
N GLN A 126 -7.29 -12.21 -3.87
CA GLN A 126 -5.91 -12.50 -3.49
C GLN A 126 -5.90 -13.72 -2.56
N PHE A 127 -5.41 -14.85 -3.08
CA PHE A 127 -5.26 -16.07 -2.29
C PHE A 127 -4.06 -15.94 -1.35
N GLY A 128 -4.28 -16.17 -0.05
CA GLY A 128 -3.26 -16.00 0.98
C GLY A 128 -2.95 -14.54 1.29
N SER A 129 -1.72 -14.27 1.68
CA SER A 129 -1.23 -12.92 2.01
C SER A 129 -0.93 -12.12 0.75
N GLY A 130 -1.23 -10.85 0.78
CA GLY A 130 -0.93 -9.95 -0.33
C GLY A 130 -1.65 -8.62 -0.23
N TRP A 131 -1.76 -7.95 -1.38
CA TRP A 131 -2.24 -6.58 -1.49
C TRP A 131 -3.07 -6.40 -2.76
N ALA A 132 -3.99 -5.43 -2.75
CA ALA A 132 -4.57 -4.86 -3.95
C ALA A 132 -4.10 -3.41 -4.09
N PHE A 133 -3.81 -2.99 -5.33
CA PHE A 133 -3.25 -1.67 -5.62
C PHE A 133 -4.08 -0.93 -6.66
N LEU A 134 -4.14 0.40 -6.52
CA LEU A 134 -4.36 1.33 -7.62
C LEU A 134 -3.02 2.01 -7.90
N SER A 135 -2.58 2.00 -9.15
CA SER A 135 -1.29 2.56 -9.57
C SER A 135 -1.47 3.49 -10.76
N SER A 136 -0.53 4.39 -10.96
CA SER A 136 -0.47 5.28 -12.12
C SER A 136 0.84 5.09 -12.87
N ASP A 137 0.81 5.16 -14.20
CA ASP A 137 2.01 5.40 -14.98
C ASP A 137 2.34 6.91 -15.07
N LYS A 138 3.42 7.24 -15.74
CA LYS A 138 3.89 8.64 -15.90
C LYS A 138 2.96 9.49 -16.78
N GLU A 139 2.16 8.86 -17.62
CA GLU A 139 1.15 9.48 -18.46
C GLU A 139 -0.18 9.70 -17.71
N GLY A 140 -0.26 9.24 -16.46
CA GLY A 140 -1.45 9.36 -15.62
C GLY A 140 -2.53 8.34 -15.93
N LYS A 141 -2.22 7.23 -16.63
CA LYS A 141 -3.14 6.12 -16.80
C LYS A 141 -3.15 5.25 -15.56
N LEU A 142 -4.34 4.84 -15.15
CA LEU A 142 -4.56 4.07 -13.92
C LEU A 142 -4.66 2.56 -14.19
N TYR A 143 -4.14 1.79 -13.25
CA TYR A 143 -4.12 0.33 -13.27
C TYR A 143 -4.55 -0.20 -11.89
N ALA A 144 -5.46 -1.16 -11.88
CA ALA A 144 -5.84 -1.87 -10.67
C ALA A 144 -5.25 -3.28 -10.73
N THR A 145 -4.43 -3.65 -9.75
CA THR A 145 -3.70 -4.93 -9.72
C THR A 145 -3.74 -5.55 -8.33
N LYS A 146 -3.28 -6.80 -8.21
CA LYS A 146 -3.03 -7.46 -6.92
C LYS A 146 -1.70 -8.18 -6.98
N SER A 147 -1.01 -8.26 -5.85
CA SER A 147 0.27 -8.96 -5.74
C SER A 147 0.32 -9.82 -4.47
N ALA A 148 1.01 -10.95 -4.56
CA ALA A 148 1.19 -11.84 -3.42
C ALA A 148 2.30 -11.36 -2.47
N ASN A 149 2.19 -11.71 -1.22
CA ASN A 149 3.17 -11.40 -0.16
C ASN A 149 3.42 -9.89 -0.06
N GLN A 150 4.68 -9.44 -0.14
CA GLN A 150 5.04 -8.04 -0.10
C GLN A 150 5.40 -7.46 -1.47
N ASN A 151 5.14 -8.19 -2.55
CA ASN A 151 5.34 -7.68 -3.90
C ASN A 151 4.42 -6.48 -4.18
N ASN A 152 4.86 -5.62 -5.05
CA ASN A 152 4.11 -4.43 -5.48
C ASN A 152 4.45 -4.06 -6.93
N PRO A 153 3.71 -3.12 -7.54
CA PRO A 153 3.87 -2.74 -8.95
C PRO A 153 5.25 -2.24 -9.37
N PHE A 154 6.11 -1.78 -8.45
CA PHE A 154 7.50 -1.45 -8.81
C PHE A 154 8.36 -2.66 -9.17
N MET A 155 7.97 -3.84 -8.69
CA MET A 155 8.68 -5.11 -8.94
C MET A 155 8.18 -5.83 -10.20
N GLU A 156 7.14 -5.29 -10.83
CA GLU A 156 6.48 -5.85 -12.02
C GLU A 156 6.89 -5.10 -13.28
N ASP A 157 6.62 -5.69 -14.45
CA ASP A 157 6.85 -5.02 -15.74
C ASP A 157 6.00 -3.75 -15.83
N GLY A 158 6.64 -2.65 -16.23
CA GLY A 158 6.01 -1.34 -16.33
C GLY A 158 6.30 -0.41 -15.14
N HIS A 159 6.69 -0.94 -13.99
CA HIS A 159 7.09 -0.17 -12.79
C HIS A 159 6.14 0.98 -12.46
N ASN A 160 4.81 0.71 -12.51
CA ASN A 160 3.80 1.70 -12.19
C ASN A 160 3.88 2.13 -10.72
N THR A 161 3.63 3.40 -10.46
CA THR A 161 3.68 3.95 -9.10
C THR A 161 2.37 3.68 -8.37
N PRO A 162 2.38 2.90 -7.27
CA PRO A 162 1.19 2.70 -6.45
C PRO A 162 0.76 4.02 -5.79
N ILE A 163 -0.53 4.35 -5.91
CA ILE A 163 -1.14 5.53 -5.27
C ILE A 163 -2.11 5.17 -4.15
N LEU A 164 -2.54 3.89 -4.10
CA LEU A 164 -3.38 3.30 -3.06
C LEU A 164 -3.01 1.83 -2.90
N ALA A 165 -2.94 1.38 -1.66
CA ALA A 165 -2.74 -0.03 -1.30
C ALA A 165 -3.82 -0.50 -0.32
N ILE A 166 -4.33 -1.71 -0.51
CA ILE A 166 -5.25 -2.41 0.39
C ILE A 166 -4.54 -3.66 0.88
N ASP A 167 -4.26 -3.72 2.17
CA ASP A 167 -3.64 -4.86 2.81
C ASP A 167 -4.64 -5.99 3.00
N VAL A 168 -4.32 -7.19 2.52
CA VAL A 168 -5.12 -8.40 2.76
C VAL A 168 -4.32 -9.53 3.42
N TRP A 169 -3.17 -9.20 4.00
CA TRP A 169 -2.54 -10.04 5.00
C TRP A 169 -3.46 -10.19 6.21
N GLU A 170 -3.49 -11.36 6.84
CA GLU A 170 -4.36 -11.60 8.01
C GLU A 170 -4.07 -10.64 9.17
N HIS A 171 -2.82 -10.19 9.34
CA HIS A 171 -2.47 -9.21 10.36
C HIS A 171 -3.20 -7.87 10.24
N ALA A 172 -3.68 -7.51 9.05
CA ALA A 172 -4.41 -6.27 8.81
C ALA A 172 -5.85 -6.31 9.34
N TYR A 173 -6.42 -7.51 9.52
CA TYR A 173 -7.85 -7.60 9.85
C TYR A 173 -8.23 -8.70 10.86
N TYR A 174 -7.38 -9.70 11.10
CA TYR A 174 -7.82 -10.89 11.84
C TYR A 174 -8.16 -10.61 13.30
N LEU A 175 -7.53 -9.64 13.96
CA LEU A 175 -7.85 -9.28 15.34
C LEU A 175 -9.30 -8.84 15.49
N GLN A 176 -9.80 -8.01 14.59
CA GLN A 176 -11.16 -7.48 14.61
C GLN A 176 -12.15 -8.35 13.83
N TYR A 177 -11.82 -8.71 12.60
CA TYR A 177 -12.74 -9.33 11.64
C TYR A 177 -12.64 -10.86 11.56
N LYS A 178 -11.64 -11.48 12.18
CA LYS A 178 -11.37 -12.92 12.10
C LYS A 178 -11.23 -13.36 10.63
N ASN A 179 -12.03 -14.34 10.21
CA ASN A 179 -12.05 -14.84 8.84
C ASN A 179 -12.87 -13.99 7.86
N LEU A 180 -13.48 -12.89 8.32
CA LEU A 180 -14.40 -12.08 7.52
C LEU A 180 -13.64 -10.99 6.73
N ARG A 181 -12.70 -11.41 5.84
CA ARG A 181 -11.93 -10.50 4.98
C ARG A 181 -12.83 -9.55 4.18
N GLY A 182 -14.00 -10.02 3.72
CA GLY A 182 -14.94 -9.21 2.94
C GLY A 182 -15.47 -8.00 3.71
N ASP A 183 -15.78 -8.17 4.98
CA ASP A 183 -16.26 -7.08 5.83
C ASP A 183 -15.16 -6.06 6.11
N TYR A 184 -13.93 -6.53 6.34
CA TYR A 184 -12.77 -5.65 6.47
C TYR A 184 -12.53 -4.84 5.19
N VAL A 185 -12.46 -5.49 4.03
CA VAL A 185 -12.22 -4.79 2.74
C VAL A 185 -13.30 -3.75 2.47
N LYS A 186 -14.57 -4.06 2.74
CA LYS A 186 -15.68 -3.11 2.63
C LYS A 186 -15.51 -1.92 3.58
N ASN A 187 -15.09 -2.18 4.82
CA ASN A 187 -14.90 -1.16 5.84
C ASN A 187 -13.64 -0.33 5.65
N PHE A 188 -12.60 -0.86 4.98
CA PHE A 188 -11.43 -0.09 4.60
C PHE A 188 -11.79 1.17 3.77
N PHE A 189 -12.74 1.05 2.83
CA PHE A 189 -13.23 2.20 2.05
C PHE A 189 -13.96 3.27 2.88
N LYS A 190 -14.31 3.00 4.16
CA LYS A 190 -14.89 3.99 5.07
C LYS A 190 -13.84 4.88 5.76
N VAL A 191 -12.59 4.44 5.76
CA VAL A 191 -11.44 5.15 6.32
C VAL A 191 -10.46 5.61 5.25
N LEU A 192 -10.68 5.24 3.99
CA LEU A 192 -9.88 5.69 2.85
C LEU A 192 -10.11 7.18 2.59
N ASP A 193 -9.02 7.92 2.47
CA ASP A 193 -8.99 9.34 2.17
C ASP A 193 -8.61 9.60 0.70
N TRP A 194 -9.62 9.87 -0.13
CA TRP A 194 -9.43 10.14 -1.55
C TRP A 194 -8.65 11.42 -1.85
N GLU A 195 -8.61 12.38 -0.92
CA GLU A 195 -7.77 13.58 -1.07
C GLU A 195 -6.28 13.22 -0.98
N LYS A 196 -5.93 12.26 -0.09
CA LYS A 196 -4.57 11.73 0.02
C LYS A 196 -4.18 10.88 -1.20
N VAL A 197 -5.08 10.04 -1.69
CA VAL A 197 -4.87 9.29 -2.94
C VAL A 197 -4.65 10.24 -4.12
N SER A 198 -5.39 11.35 -4.17
CA SER A 198 -5.22 12.39 -5.21
C SER A 198 -3.83 13.03 -5.17
N LYS A 199 -3.32 13.35 -3.99
CA LYS A 199 -1.95 13.86 -3.83
C LYS A 199 -0.92 12.88 -4.36
N ASN A 200 -1.08 11.59 -4.04
CA ASN A 200 -0.19 10.55 -4.57
C ASN A 200 -0.23 10.50 -6.11
N TYR A 201 -1.43 10.59 -6.70
CA TYR A 201 -1.61 10.63 -8.16
C TYR A 201 -0.95 11.84 -8.81
N GLU A 202 -1.03 13.01 -8.20
CA GLU A 202 -0.40 14.23 -8.70
C GLU A 202 1.13 14.17 -8.66
N HIS A 203 1.71 13.41 -7.74
CA HIS A 203 3.16 13.21 -7.65
C HIS A 203 3.72 12.20 -8.68
N CYS A 204 2.85 11.44 -9.36
CA CYS A 204 3.26 10.47 -10.39
C CYS A 204 3.51 11.09 -11.78
N LYS A 205 3.12 12.36 -11.98
CA LYS A 205 3.14 13.07 -13.28
C LYS A 205 4.39 13.90 -13.51
#